data_b2d011e5caad54cc92087f2e4446a0f7
#
_entry.id   b2d011e5caad54cc92087f2e4446a0f7
#
_cell.length_a   1.000
_cell.length_b   1.000
_cell.length_c   1.000
_cell.angle_alpha   90.00
_cell.angle_beta   90.00
_cell.angle_gamma   90.00
#
_symmetry.space_group_name_H-M   'P 1'
#
loop_
_entity.id
_entity.type
_entity.pdbx_description
1 polymer ?
#
loop_
_entity_poly.entity_id
_entity_poly.type
_entity_poly.pdbx_seq_one_letter_code
_entity_poly.pdbx_strand_id
1 'polypeptide(L)' 'MNLTVNGQPRACEAADIESLFRIEAEETGIESPQGIAIALNGRVVRRRDWPTTPVAEGDRIEIVRAMQGG' A
#
# COMPACT_ATOMS: atom_id res chain seq x y z
N MET A 1 -1.07 -10.71 -10.07
CA MET A 1 -1.00 -9.52 -10.91
C MET A 1 0.28 -8.75 -10.66
N ASN A 2 0.66 -7.96 -11.63
CA ASN A 2 1.90 -7.20 -11.55
C ASN A 2 1.62 -5.75 -11.19
N LEU A 3 2.26 -5.27 -10.15
CA LEU A 3 2.12 -3.91 -9.64
C LEU A 3 3.49 -3.28 -9.51
N THR A 4 3.51 -2.00 -9.22
CA THR A 4 4.73 -1.31 -8.81
C THR A 4 4.49 -0.77 -7.40
N VAL A 5 5.35 -1.13 -6.48
CA VAL A 5 5.25 -0.66 -5.10
C VAL A 5 6.53 0.09 -4.77
N ASN A 6 6.40 1.36 -4.48
CA ASN A 6 7.53 2.26 -4.21
C ASN A 6 8.59 2.17 -5.31
N GLY A 7 8.13 2.15 -6.56
CA GLY A 7 9.02 2.11 -7.71
C GLY A 7 9.59 0.74 -8.05
N GLN A 8 9.23 -0.29 -7.31
CA GLN A 8 9.75 -1.63 -7.53
C GLN A 8 8.66 -2.53 -8.12
N PRO A 9 8.98 -3.29 -9.16
CA PRO A 9 8.02 -4.27 -9.69
C PRO A 9 7.68 -5.30 -8.63
N ARG A 10 6.41 -5.66 -8.55
CA ARG A 10 5.98 -6.63 -7.56
C ARG A 10 4.81 -7.44 -8.06
N ALA A 11 4.95 -8.75 -7.98
CA ALA A 11 3.85 -9.67 -8.28
C ALA A 11 3.13 -9.96 -6.97
N CYS A 12 1.85 -9.70 -6.91
CA CYS A 12 1.06 -10.05 -5.74
C CYS A 12 -0.40 -10.23 -6.10
N GLU A 13 -1.11 -10.93 -5.23
CA GLU A 13 -2.53 -11.16 -5.40
C GLU A 13 -3.27 -10.45 -4.28
N ALA A 14 -3.56 -9.18 -4.51
CA ALA A 14 -4.28 -8.37 -3.54
C ALA A 14 -5.52 -7.82 -4.21
N ALA A 15 -6.67 -7.95 -3.55
CA ALA A 15 -7.93 -7.46 -4.10
C ALA A 15 -8.09 -5.96 -3.89
N ASP A 16 -7.56 -5.45 -2.81
CA ASP A 16 -7.74 -4.05 -2.43
C ASP A 16 -6.49 -3.54 -1.70
N ILE A 17 -6.51 -2.26 -1.39
CA ILE A 17 -5.38 -1.61 -0.74
C ILE A 17 -5.11 -2.19 0.65
N GLU A 18 -6.16 -2.56 1.38
CA GLU A 18 -5.94 -3.14 2.69
C GLU A 18 -5.22 -4.48 2.62
N SER A 19 -5.62 -5.33 1.69
CA SER A 19 -4.94 -6.60 1.49
C SER A 19 -3.51 -6.40 1.06
N LEU A 20 -3.28 -5.43 0.18
CA LEU A 20 -1.92 -5.11 -0.25
C LEU A 20 -1.08 -4.65 0.94
N PHE A 21 -1.63 -3.79 1.77
CA PHE A 21 -0.90 -3.32 2.95
C PHE A 21 -0.52 -4.47 3.87
N ARG A 22 -1.42 -5.43 4.07
CA ARG A 22 -1.12 -6.58 4.93
C ARG A 22 0.04 -7.40 4.41
N ILE A 23 0.08 -7.60 3.10
CA ILE A 23 1.18 -8.34 2.47
C ILE A 23 2.50 -7.59 2.67
N GLU A 24 2.50 -6.30 2.40
CA GLU A 24 3.71 -5.50 2.56
C GLU A 24 4.15 -5.39 4.02
N ALA A 25 3.20 -5.24 4.92
CA ALA A 25 3.51 -5.14 6.34
C ALA A 25 4.16 -6.41 6.85
N GLU A 26 3.68 -7.55 6.40
CA GLU A 26 4.24 -8.82 6.81
C GLU A 26 5.68 -8.99 6.33
N GLU A 27 5.97 -8.54 5.12
CA GLU A 27 7.30 -8.67 4.56
C GLU A 27 8.28 -7.64 5.08
N THR A 28 7.81 -6.46 5.43
CA THR A 28 8.68 -5.38 5.89
C THR A 28 8.72 -5.23 7.40
N GLY A 29 7.91 -6.00 8.12
CA GLY A 29 7.88 -5.94 9.57
C GLY A 29 7.09 -4.78 10.14
N ILE A 30 6.27 -4.13 9.34
CA ILE A 30 5.40 -3.05 9.84
C ILE A 30 4.29 -3.69 10.67
N GLU A 31 4.19 -3.28 11.92
CA GLU A 31 3.23 -3.89 12.84
C GLU A 31 1.86 -3.23 12.82
N SER A 32 1.77 -1.99 12.36
CA SER A 32 0.54 -1.22 12.45
C SER A 32 0.43 -0.27 11.26
N PRO A 33 -0.78 -0.01 10.77
CA PRO A 33 -0.98 0.98 9.73
C PRO A 33 -0.88 2.40 10.22
N GLN A 34 -0.73 2.59 11.51
CA GLN A 34 -0.61 3.92 12.08
C GLN A 34 0.63 4.63 11.55
N GLY A 35 0.45 5.86 11.09
CA GLY A 35 1.55 6.60 10.51
C GLY A 35 1.91 6.20 9.10
N ILE A 36 1.08 5.38 8.45
CA ILE A 36 1.30 4.95 7.08
C ILE A 36 0.33 5.69 6.15
N ALA A 37 0.87 6.22 5.07
CA ALA A 37 0.05 6.79 4.00
C ALA A 37 0.25 5.95 2.76
N ILE A 38 -0.83 5.71 2.02
CA ILE A 38 -0.76 4.95 0.78
C ILE A 38 -1.36 5.78 -0.34
N ALA A 39 -0.65 5.85 -1.45
CA ALA A 39 -1.15 6.49 -2.66
C ALA A 39 -1.30 5.44 -3.75
N LEU A 40 -2.38 5.53 -4.49
CA LEU A 40 -2.67 4.66 -5.61
C LEU A 40 -2.70 5.52 -6.87
N ASN A 41 -1.76 5.26 -7.76
CA ASN A 41 -1.63 6.00 -9.02
C ASN A 41 -1.59 7.51 -8.79
N GLY A 42 -0.85 7.94 -7.75
CA GLY A 42 -0.67 9.34 -7.44
C GLY A 42 -1.74 9.96 -6.56
N ARG A 43 -2.73 9.18 -6.10
CA ARG A 43 -3.78 9.68 -5.23
C ARG A 43 -3.71 9.04 -3.87
N VAL A 44 -3.73 9.84 -2.83
CA VAL A 44 -3.73 9.33 -1.46
C VAL A 44 -5.07 8.65 -1.19
N VAL A 45 -5.00 7.44 -0.65
CA VAL A 45 -6.17 6.67 -0.26
C VAL A 45 -6.29 6.73 1.25
N ARG A 46 -7.39 7.28 1.75
CA ARG A 46 -7.59 7.38 3.19
C ARG A 46 -7.68 5.99 3.81
N ARG A 47 -7.17 5.86 5.01
CA ARG A 47 -7.16 4.59 5.72
C ARG A 47 -8.51 3.89 5.71
N ARG A 48 -9.58 4.64 5.95
CA ARG A 48 -10.92 4.07 5.99
C ARG A 48 -11.38 3.52 4.65
N ASP A 49 -10.77 3.95 3.56
CA ASP A 49 -11.14 3.53 2.22
C ASP A 49 -10.28 2.38 1.69
N TRP A 50 -9.27 1.96 2.45
CA TRP A 50 -8.39 0.89 2.01
C TRP A 50 -9.14 -0.41 1.67
N PRO A 51 -10.11 -0.86 2.51
CA PRO A 51 -10.79 -2.13 2.23
C PRO A 51 -11.71 -2.07 1.01
N THR A 52 -12.08 -0.86 0.58
CA THR A 52 -13.00 -0.70 -0.54
C THR A 52 -12.35 -0.14 -1.79
N THR A 53 -11.04 0.07 -1.77
CA THR A 53 -10.31 0.58 -2.93
C THR A 53 -9.63 -0.58 -3.64
N PRO A 54 -10.12 -0.97 -4.82
CA PRO A 54 -9.56 -2.13 -5.52
C PRO A 54 -8.19 -1.84 -6.10
N VAL A 55 -7.41 -2.89 -6.28
CA VAL A 55 -6.10 -2.84 -6.92
C VAL A 55 -6.21 -3.63 -8.21
N ALA A 56 -5.61 -3.10 -9.27
CA ALA A 56 -5.66 -3.72 -10.59
C ALA A 56 -4.26 -3.88 -11.18
N GLU A 57 -4.18 -4.71 -12.19
CA GLU A 57 -2.93 -4.95 -12.92
C GLU A 57 -2.32 -3.63 -13.38
N GLY A 58 -1.04 -3.45 -13.12
CA GLY A 58 -0.31 -2.28 -13.55
C GLY A 58 -0.41 -1.07 -12.65
N ASP A 59 -1.14 -1.17 -11.55
CA ASP A 59 -1.27 -0.06 -10.62
C ASP A 59 0.06 0.28 -9.96
N ARG A 60 0.22 1.56 -9.65
CA ARG A 60 1.38 2.06 -8.92
C ARG A 60 0.96 2.42 -7.51
N ILE A 61 1.60 1.81 -6.57
CA ILE A 61 1.32 2.02 -5.16
C ILE A 61 2.54 2.64 -4.49
N GLU A 62 2.31 3.65 -3.68
CA GLU A 62 3.35 4.25 -2.87
C GLU A 62 2.96 4.14 -1.41
N ILE A 63 3.83 3.56 -0.62
CA ILE A 63 3.61 3.40 0.81
C ILE A 63 4.64 4.24 1.52
N VAL A 64 4.18 5.22 2.26
CA VAL A 64 5.05 6.16 2.97
C VAL A 64 4.82 6.04 4.45
N ARG A 65 5.89 5.86 5.19
CA ARG A 65 5.82 5.86 6.65
C ARG A 65 6.08 7.27 7.13
N ALA A 66 5.14 7.83 7.86
CA ALA A 66 5.34 9.15 8.44
C ALA A 66 6.42 9.06 9.50
N MET A 67 7.45 9.87 9.34
CA MET A 67 8.49 9.97 10.34
C MET A 67 7.96 10.81 11.49
N GLN A 68 7.92 10.22 12.66
CA GLN A 68 7.62 10.97 13.86
C GLN A 68 8.87 11.75 14.18
N GLY A 69 8.87 12.98 13.79
CA GLY A 69 10.05 13.82 13.94
C GLY A 69 10.30 14.21 15.39
N GLY A 70 10.79 13.34 16.11
CA GLY A 70 11.17 13.61 17.49
C GLY A 70 10.01 13.61 18.43
#